data_e43b543403ed13488661f24e361e90ad
#
_entry.id   e43b543403ed13488661f24e361e90ad
#
_cell.length_a   1.000
_cell.length_b   1.000
_cell.length_c   1.000
_cell.angle_alpha   90.00
_cell.angle_beta   90.00
_cell.angle_gamma   90.00
#
_symmetry.space_group_name_H-M   'P 1'
#
loop_
_entity.id
_entity.type
_entity.pdbx_description
1 polymer ?
#
loop_
_entity_poly.entity_id
_entity_poly.type
_entity_poly.pdbx_seq_one_letter_code
_entity_poly.pdbx_strand_id
1 'polypeptide(L)'
;MKRLTIGILAHVDSGKTTLSEAMLYASGTLRKLGRVDHGNAFLDTHALEKQRGITIFSKQAELNYSGCTFTLLDTPGHVDFSTETERALGAMDYAILVISAPDGVQSHTETLFRLLKRAGVPTFVFVNKTDISSKSRSEILAELTKLSAGFIDFSADRPINDFYEELATCSENMLNE
;
A
#
# COMPACT_ATOMS: atom_id res chain seq x y z
N MET A 1 -17.77 -12.92 -10.12
CA MET A 1 -16.65 -11.98 -10.19
C MET A 1 -16.24 -11.70 -8.76
N LYS A 2 -15.01 -12.02 -8.37
CA LYS A 2 -14.53 -11.80 -6.99
C LYS A 2 -14.33 -10.30 -6.78
N ARG A 3 -14.78 -9.78 -5.62
CA ARG A 3 -14.56 -8.39 -5.23
C ARG A 3 -13.68 -8.37 -4.00
N LEU A 4 -12.63 -7.56 -4.03
CA LEU A 4 -11.67 -7.41 -2.95
C LEU A 4 -11.45 -5.94 -2.66
N THR A 5 -11.36 -5.60 -1.38
CA THR A 5 -11.07 -4.25 -0.91
C THR A 5 -9.63 -4.18 -0.44
N ILE A 6 -8.83 -3.32 -1.06
CA ILE A 6 -7.41 -3.12 -0.74
C ILE A 6 -7.21 -1.73 -0.15
N GLY A 7 -6.78 -1.68 1.10
CA GLY A 7 -6.37 -0.43 1.74
C GLY A 7 -4.95 -0.05 1.36
N ILE A 8 -4.71 1.22 1.04
CA ILE A 8 -3.35 1.72 0.79
C ILE A 8 -2.99 2.68 1.92
N LEU A 9 -1.98 2.31 2.69
CA LEU A 9 -1.52 3.03 3.86
C LEU A 9 -0.05 3.42 3.70
N ALA A 10 0.34 4.56 4.23
CA ALA A 10 1.71 5.04 4.15
C ALA A 10 2.00 6.13 5.17
N HIS A 11 3.28 6.30 5.50
CA HIS A 11 3.76 7.55 6.06
C HIS A 11 3.63 8.68 5.01
N VAL A 12 3.55 9.92 5.48
CA VAL A 12 3.50 11.12 4.62
C VAL A 12 4.65 11.07 3.60
N ASP A 13 4.38 11.51 2.38
CA ASP A 13 5.32 11.58 1.25
C ASP A 13 5.94 10.24 0.80
N SER A 14 5.48 9.11 1.28
CA SER A 14 5.97 7.79 0.80
C SER A 14 5.53 7.44 -0.63
N GLY A 15 4.60 8.24 -1.23
CA GLY A 15 4.12 8.03 -2.60
C GLY A 15 2.86 7.18 -2.70
N LYS A 16 2.04 7.15 -1.65
CA LYS A 16 0.76 6.44 -1.58
C LYS A 16 -0.16 6.75 -2.76
N THR A 17 -0.50 8.01 -2.96
CA THR A 17 -1.37 8.46 -4.06
C THR A 17 -0.76 8.16 -5.43
N THR A 18 0.56 8.28 -5.56
CA THR A 18 1.27 7.93 -6.81
C THR A 18 1.13 6.44 -7.14
N LEU A 19 1.23 5.55 -6.13
CA LEU A 19 1.01 4.12 -6.33
C LEU A 19 -0.44 3.83 -6.72
N SER A 20 -1.41 4.44 -6.05
CA SER A 20 -2.84 4.29 -6.36
C SER A 20 -3.14 4.69 -7.81
N GLU A 21 -2.62 5.83 -8.25
CA GLU A 21 -2.74 6.33 -9.64
C GLU A 21 -2.09 5.35 -10.64
N ALA A 22 -0.90 4.82 -10.30
CA ALA A 22 -0.21 3.86 -11.15
C ALA A 22 -1.00 2.55 -11.30
N MET A 23 -1.62 2.04 -10.23
CA MET A 23 -2.49 0.87 -10.27
C MET A 23 -3.73 1.10 -11.14
N LEU A 24 -4.38 2.25 -10.99
CA LEU A 24 -5.54 2.64 -11.82
C LEU A 24 -5.18 2.80 -13.30
N TYR A 25 -3.99 3.32 -13.57
CA TYR A 25 -3.48 3.44 -14.94
C TYR A 25 -3.13 2.06 -15.54
N ALA A 26 -2.41 1.23 -14.79
CA ALA A 26 -2.01 -0.11 -15.24
C ALA A 26 -3.22 -1.04 -15.49
N SER A 27 -4.31 -0.88 -14.75
CA SER A 27 -5.56 -1.61 -14.97
C SER A 27 -6.38 -1.10 -16.17
N GLY A 28 -5.97 0.02 -16.79
CA GLY A 28 -6.71 0.68 -17.86
C GLY A 28 -7.91 1.51 -17.40
N THR A 29 -8.11 1.66 -16.09
CA THR A 29 -9.18 2.49 -15.52
C THR A 29 -8.93 3.97 -15.83
N LEU A 30 -7.67 4.40 -15.76
CA LEU A 30 -7.26 5.74 -16.16
C LEU A 30 -6.55 5.72 -17.51
N ARG A 31 -6.89 6.69 -18.37
CA ARG A 31 -6.25 6.85 -19.70
C ARG A 31 -4.91 7.61 -19.64
N LYS A 32 -4.70 8.37 -18.58
CA LYS A 32 -3.47 9.16 -18.35
C LYS A 32 -3.09 9.06 -16.88
N LEU A 33 -1.80 8.90 -16.63
CA LEU A 33 -1.25 8.91 -15.28
C LEU A 33 -1.33 10.35 -14.73
N GLY A 34 -2.07 10.54 -13.63
CA GLY A 34 -2.07 11.78 -12.86
C GLY A 34 -0.78 11.93 -12.06
N ARG A 35 -0.38 13.17 -11.76
CA ARG A 35 0.78 13.48 -10.91
C ARG A 35 0.33 14.38 -9.77
N VAL A 36 0.65 13.97 -8.54
CA VAL A 36 0.33 14.74 -7.32
C VAL A 36 0.98 16.11 -7.39
N ASP A 37 2.25 16.19 -7.84
CA ASP A 37 3.01 17.44 -7.96
C ASP A 37 2.37 18.46 -8.92
N HIS A 38 1.58 17.98 -9.88
CA HIS A 38 0.86 18.83 -10.84
C HIS A 38 -0.60 19.10 -10.44
N GLY A 39 -1.07 18.57 -9.29
CA GLY A 39 -2.43 18.73 -8.78
C GLY A 39 -3.51 18.16 -9.70
N ASN A 40 -3.18 17.20 -10.57
CA ASN A 40 -4.09 16.56 -11.51
C ASN A 40 -4.29 15.05 -11.23
N ALA A 41 -3.91 14.58 -10.05
CA ALA A 41 -4.18 13.22 -9.61
C ALA A 41 -5.70 13.01 -9.49
N PHE A 42 -6.20 11.88 -9.99
CA PHE A 42 -7.63 11.54 -10.01
C PHE A 42 -8.20 11.44 -8.59
N LEU A 43 -7.41 10.93 -7.66
CA LEU A 43 -7.82 10.77 -6.26
C LEU A 43 -7.76 12.09 -5.47
N ASP A 44 -6.95 13.07 -5.85
CA ASP A 44 -6.84 14.35 -5.14
C ASP A 44 -7.86 15.38 -5.64
N THR A 45 -9.11 15.22 -5.22
CA THR A 45 -10.23 16.07 -5.69
C THR A 45 -10.46 17.32 -4.83
N HIS A 46 -10.10 17.31 -3.55
CA HIS A 46 -10.33 18.44 -2.65
C HIS A 46 -9.25 19.52 -2.75
N ALA A 47 -9.67 20.78 -2.80
CA ALA A 47 -8.77 21.94 -2.91
C ALA A 47 -7.74 22.02 -1.76
N LEU A 48 -8.14 21.67 -0.54
CA LEU A 48 -7.25 21.64 0.63
C LEU A 48 -6.20 20.55 0.53
N GLU A 49 -6.53 19.39 -0.02
CA GLU A 49 -5.61 18.28 -0.23
C GLU A 49 -4.57 18.65 -1.29
N LYS A 50 -5.02 19.26 -2.40
CA LYS A 50 -4.13 19.77 -3.46
C LYS A 50 -3.17 20.83 -2.95
N GLN A 51 -3.65 21.74 -2.10
CA GLN A 51 -2.83 22.83 -1.55
C GLN A 51 -1.77 22.31 -0.56
N ARG A 52 -2.07 21.25 0.19
CA ARG A 52 -1.19 20.68 1.20
C ARG A 52 -0.39 19.47 0.73
N GLY A 53 -0.76 18.89 -0.43
CA GLY A 53 -0.13 17.67 -0.96
C GLY A 53 -0.38 16.41 -0.10
N ILE A 54 -1.46 16.42 0.72
CA ILE A 54 -1.79 15.30 1.63
C ILE A 54 -3.23 14.84 1.44
N THR A 55 -3.49 13.55 1.64
CA THR A 55 -4.84 12.98 1.69
C THR A 55 -5.44 13.24 3.07
N ILE A 56 -6.63 13.82 3.13
CA ILE A 56 -7.35 14.13 4.38
C ILE A 56 -8.49 13.14 4.61
N PHE A 57 -9.22 12.79 3.55
CA PHE A 57 -10.34 11.86 3.60
C PHE A 57 -10.02 10.57 2.86
N SER A 58 -10.51 9.44 3.39
CA SER A 58 -10.42 8.16 2.69
C SER A 58 -11.18 8.25 1.36
N LYS A 59 -10.53 7.83 0.28
CA LYS A 59 -11.09 7.85 -1.06
C LYS A 59 -11.18 6.44 -1.60
N GLN A 60 -12.14 6.23 -2.48
CA GLN A 60 -12.38 4.94 -3.11
C GLN A 60 -12.23 5.06 -4.62
N ALA A 61 -11.59 4.07 -5.21
CA ALA A 61 -11.55 3.88 -6.64
C ALA A 61 -11.69 2.39 -6.96
N GLU A 62 -12.44 2.07 -8.01
CA GLU A 62 -12.56 0.69 -8.49
C GLU A 62 -11.65 0.47 -9.69
N LEU A 63 -11.01 -0.69 -9.73
CA LEU A 63 -10.27 -1.18 -10.87
C LEU A 63 -10.60 -2.65 -11.14
N ASN A 64 -10.51 -3.04 -12.40
CA ASN A 64 -10.71 -4.43 -12.82
C ASN A 64 -9.39 -4.99 -13.35
N TYR A 65 -8.97 -6.14 -12.84
CA TYR A 65 -7.77 -6.81 -13.27
C TYR A 65 -7.93 -8.33 -13.17
N SER A 66 -7.55 -9.06 -14.20
CA SER A 66 -7.59 -10.54 -14.25
C SER A 66 -8.92 -11.16 -13.77
N GLY A 67 -10.06 -10.56 -14.14
CA GLY A 67 -11.39 -11.08 -13.79
C GLY A 67 -11.86 -10.77 -12.36
N CYS A 68 -11.06 -10.04 -11.58
CA CYS A 68 -11.42 -9.54 -10.25
C CYS A 68 -11.71 -8.04 -10.28
N THR A 69 -12.62 -7.59 -9.43
CA THR A 69 -12.85 -6.17 -9.15
C THR A 69 -12.18 -5.81 -7.84
N PHE A 70 -11.30 -4.83 -7.86
CA PHE A 70 -10.65 -4.32 -6.67
C PHE A 70 -11.18 -2.93 -6.34
N THR A 71 -11.55 -2.73 -5.06
CA THR A 71 -11.85 -1.41 -4.51
C THR A 71 -10.61 -0.93 -3.77
N LEU A 72 -9.94 0.09 -4.29
CA LEU A 72 -8.83 0.74 -3.60
C LEU A 72 -9.37 1.74 -2.59
N LEU A 73 -8.93 1.63 -1.34
CA LEU A 73 -9.17 2.62 -0.27
C LEU A 73 -7.89 3.40 -0.04
N ASP A 74 -7.82 4.62 -0.56
CA ASP A 74 -6.72 5.54 -0.30
C ASP A 74 -6.95 6.23 1.04
N THR A 75 -6.21 5.83 2.08
CA THR A 75 -6.40 6.35 3.45
C THR A 75 -5.48 7.54 3.73
N PRO A 76 -5.86 8.46 4.65
CA PRO A 76 -4.99 9.54 5.08
C PRO A 76 -3.67 9.01 5.63
N GLY A 77 -2.55 9.58 5.17
CA GLY A 77 -1.19 9.21 5.63
C GLY A 77 -0.69 10.01 6.83
N HIS A 78 -1.47 10.98 7.32
CA HIS A 78 -1.05 11.84 8.43
C HIS A 78 -1.56 11.30 9.77
N VAL A 79 -0.75 11.41 10.82
CA VAL A 79 -1.07 10.92 12.18
C VAL A 79 -2.35 11.51 12.76
N ASP A 80 -2.70 12.74 12.38
CA ASP A 80 -3.91 13.43 12.86
C ASP A 80 -5.20 12.78 12.36
N PHE A 81 -5.13 11.90 11.35
CA PHE A 81 -6.28 11.21 10.75
C PHE A 81 -6.34 9.73 11.09
N SER A 82 -5.71 9.31 12.18
CA SER A 82 -5.65 7.91 12.63
C SER A 82 -7.03 7.26 12.83
N THR A 83 -8.01 8.04 13.31
CA THR A 83 -9.39 7.58 13.50
C THR A 83 -10.07 7.18 12.17
N GLU A 84 -9.79 7.91 11.10
CA GLU A 84 -10.30 7.59 9.76
C GLU A 84 -9.66 6.30 9.24
N THR A 85 -8.36 6.13 9.48
CA THR A 85 -7.62 4.92 9.14
C THR A 85 -8.17 3.71 9.90
N GLU A 86 -8.40 3.83 11.22
CA GLU A 86 -8.96 2.73 12.03
C GLU A 86 -10.36 2.30 11.55
N ARG A 87 -11.21 3.25 11.15
CA ARG A 87 -12.52 2.93 10.58
C ARG A 87 -12.41 2.19 9.25
N ALA A 88 -11.45 2.57 8.43
CA ALA A 88 -11.23 1.94 7.12
C ALA A 88 -10.71 0.49 7.24
N LEU A 89 -9.96 0.16 8.31
CA LEU A 89 -9.38 -1.19 8.50
C LEU A 89 -10.44 -2.31 8.48
N GLY A 90 -11.61 -2.05 9.08
CA GLY A 90 -12.70 -3.04 9.11
C GLY A 90 -13.36 -3.35 7.76
N ALA A 91 -13.05 -2.56 6.74
CA ALA A 91 -13.55 -2.73 5.38
C ALA A 91 -12.52 -3.32 4.41
N MET A 92 -11.30 -3.59 4.87
CA MET A 92 -10.19 -4.07 4.04
C MET A 92 -10.09 -5.60 4.08
N ASP A 93 -10.02 -6.22 2.91
CA ASP A 93 -9.64 -7.64 2.77
C ASP A 93 -8.11 -7.77 2.82
N TYR A 94 -7.40 -6.82 2.21
CA TYR A 94 -5.93 -6.74 2.16
C TYR A 94 -5.48 -5.30 2.33
N ALA A 95 -4.21 -5.13 2.70
CA ALA A 95 -3.58 -3.82 2.76
C ALA A 95 -2.24 -3.78 2.01
N ILE A 96 -1.93 -2.61 1.46
CA ILE A 96 -0.60 -2.27 0.93
C ILE A 96 -0.02 -1.19 1.83
N LEU A 97 1.05 -1.50 2.54
CA LEU A 97 1.81 -0.54 3.32
C LEU A 97 2.98 -0.01 2.48
N VAL A 98 2.90 1.26 2.09
CA VAL A 98 3.91 1.90 1.24
C VAL A 98 5.00 2.50 2.12
N ILE A 99 6.25 2.16 1.84
CA ILE A 99 7.45 2.65 2.54
C ILE A 99 8.34 3.37 1.52
N SER A 100 8.85 4.53 1.89
CA SER A 100 9.86 5.25 1.10
C SER A 100 11.24 4.65 1.40
N ALA A 101 11.95 4.15 0.38
CA ALA A 101 13.28 3.55 0.55
C ALA A 101 14.31 4.51 1.16
N PRO A 102 14.41 5.79 0.75
CA PRO A 102 15.30 6.76 1.40
C PRO A 102 15.02 6.93 2.89
N ASP A 103 13.75 7.05 3.27
CA ASP A 103 13.34 7.33 4.65
C ASP A 103 13.35 6.07 5.53
N GLY A 104 13.14 4.89 4.92
CA GLY A 104 13.05 3.62 5.62
C GLY A 104 11.80 3.49 6.48
N VAL A 105 11.88 2.66 7.52
CA VAL A 105 10.78 2.42 8.44
C VAL A 105 10.67 3.56 9.45
N GLN A 106 9.63 4.37 9.31
CA GLN A 106 9.31 5.49 10.20
C GLN A 106 8.41 5.05 11.36
N SER A 107 8.41 5.78 12.49
CA SER A 107 7.58 5.48 13.66
C SER A 107 6.08 5.38 13.31
N HIS A 108 5.61 6.19 12.37
CA HIS A 108 4.23 6.09 11.89
C HIS A 108 3.97 4.81 11.08
N THR A 109 4.94 4.39 10.27
CA THR A 109 4.90 3.10 9.56
C THR A 109 4.77 1.92 10.52
N GLU A 110 5.54 1.94 11.63
CA GLU A 110 5.43 0.94 12.69
C GLU A 110 4.04 0.93 13.33
N THR A 111 3.48 2.11 13.55
CA THR A 111 2.13 2.25 14.12
C THR A 111 1.07 1.68 13.19
N LEU A 112 1.12 2.03 11.89
CA LEU A 112 0.23 1.49 10.88
C LEU A 112 0.34 -0.04 10.76
N PHE A 113 1.56 -0.57 10.74
CA PHE A 113 1.79 -2.00 10.69
C PHE A 113 1.20 -2.73 11.91
N ARG A 114 1.38 -2.18 13.12
CA ARG A 114 0.78 -2.74 14.36
C ARG A 114 -0.75 -2.71 14.31
N LEU A 115 -1.35 -1.65 13.78
CA LEU A 115 -2.81 -1.56 13.61
C LEU A 115 -3.32 -2.61 12.63
N LEU A 116 -2.67 -2.76 11.47
CA LEU A 116 -3.00 -3.79 10.47
C LEU A 116 -2.90 -5.20 11.05
N LYS A 117 -1.79 -5.49 11.75
CA LYS A 117 -1.58 -6.78 12.42
C LYS A 117 -2.65 -7.06 13.48
N ARG A 118 -3.01 -6.06 14.30
CA ARG A 118 -4.07 -6.18 15.32
C ARG A 118 -5.44 -6.41 14.69
N ALA A 119 -5.70 -5.78 13.54
CA ALA A 119 -6.95 -5.97 12.79
C ALA A 119 -6.99 -7.29 12.02
N GLY A 120 -5.88 -8.05 11.95
CA GLY A 120 -5.79 -9.30 11.20
C GLY A 120 -5.80 -9.10 9.68
N VAL A 121 -5.49 -7.91 9.19
CA VAL A 121 -5.49 -7.61 7.75
C VAL A 121 -4.18 -8.06 7.10
N PRO A 122 -4.21 -9.02 6.15
CA PRO A 122 -3.03 -9.44 5.42
C PRO A 122 -2.41 -8.24 4.70
N THR A 123 -1.10 -8.05 4.87
CA THR A 123 -0.43 -6.81 4.46
C THR A 123 0.72 -7.08 3.52
N PHE A 124 0.68 -6.45 2.33
CA PHE A 124 1.79 -6.34 1.41
C PHE A 124 2.60 -5.10 1.71
N VAL A 125 3.92 -5.19 1.69
CA VAL A 125 4.80 -4.04 1.84
C VAL A 125 5.33 -3.65 0.47
N PHE A 126 5.07 -2.40 0.07
CA PHE A 126 5.59 -1.83 -1.18
C PHE A 126 6.67 -0.79 -0.87
N VAL A 127 7.90 -1.10 -1.25
CA VAL A 127 9.03 -0.19 -1.10
C VAL A 127 9.14 0.69 -2.32
N ASN A 128 8.84 1.96 -2.15
CA ASN A 128 8.83 2.98 -3.20
C ASN A 128 10.10 3.83 -3.19
N LYS A 129 10.34 4.61 -4.24
CA LYS A 129 11.48 5.53 -4.39
C LYS A 129 12.85 4.84 -4.28
N THR A 130 12.95 3.62 -4.77
CA THR A 130 14.22 2.85 -4.77
C THR A 130 15.25 3.44 -5.70
N ASP A 131 14.82 4.20 -6.72
CA ASP A 131 15.64 4.89 -7.71
C ASP A 131 16.46 6.05 -7.14
N ILE A 132 16.01 6.65 -6.04
CA ILE A 132 16.70 7.78 -5.38
C ILE A 132 17.27 7.40 -4.00
N SER A 133 17.15 6.14 -3.59
CA SER A 133 17.64 5.65 -2.31
C SER A 133 19.13 5.32 -2.37
N SER A 134 19.87 5.71 -1.33
CA SER A 134 21.24 5.23 -1.09
C SER A 134 21.28 3.89 -0.35
N LYS A 135 20.13 3.45 0.21
CA LYS A 135 20.04 2.17 0.91
C LYS A 135 19.97 1.02 -0.07
N SER A 136 20.73 -0.02 0.20
CA SER A 136 20.63 -1.30 -0.51
C SER A 136 19.35 -2.04 -0.14
N ARG A 137 18.93 -2.97 -1.00
CA ARG A 137 17.80 -3.85 -0.72
C ARG A 137 17.96 -4.61 0.59
N SER A 138 19.16 -5.13 0.89
CA SER A 138 19.44 -5.86 2.13
C SER A 138 19.28 -5.00 3.38
N GLU A 139 19.65 -3.73 3.32
CA GLU A 139 19.44 -2.79 4.43
C GLU A 139 17.95 -2.53 4.67
N ILE A 140 17.18 -2.34 3.60
CA ILE A 140 15.73 -2.15 3.70
C ILE A 140 15.05 -3.41 4.27
N LEU A 141 15.41 -4.60 3.81
CA LEU A 141 14.89 -5.86 4.34
C LEU A 141 15.25 -6.04 5.82
N ALA A 142 16.46 -5.65 6.23
CA ALA A 142 16.86 -5.69 7.63
C ALA A 142 16.05 -4.71 8.52
N GLU A 143 15.63 -3.57 7.98
CA GLU A 143 14.72 -2.65 8.67
C GLU A 143 13.31 -3.26 8.81
N LEU A 144 12.81 -3.89 7.75
CA LEU A 144 11.49 -4.55 7.75
C LEU A 144 11.43 -5.73 8.72
N THR A 145 12.48 -6.55 8.80
CA THR A 145 12.55 -7.68 9.73
C THR A 145 12.45 -7.28 11.19
N LYS A 146 12.78 -6.02 11.53
CA LYS A 146 12.54 -5.47 12.89
C LYS A 146 11.05 -5.29 13.19
N LEU A 147 10.21 -5.06 12.17
CA LEU A 147 8.76 -4.96 12.34
C LEU A 147 8.13 -6.35 12.54
N SER A 148 8.58 -7.34 11.79
CA SER A 148 8.10 -8.73 11.85
C SER A 148 9.13 -9.67 11.25
N ALA A 149 9.29 -10.84 11.84
CA ALA A 149 10.16 -11.90 11.31
C ALA A 149 9.55 -12.63 10.09
N GLY A 150 8.25 -12.43 9.81
CA GLY A 150 7.49 -13.18 8.79
C GLY A 150 7.29 -12.43 7.48
N PHE A 151 8.25 -11.61 7.03
CA PHE A 151 8.17 -11.01 5.69
C PHE A 151 8.65 -11.98 4.63
N ILE A 152 7.84 -12.14 3.58
CA ILE A 152 8.19 -12.87 2.37
C ILE A 152 8.67 -11.85 1.34
N ASP A 153 9.85 -12.06 0.79
CA ASP A 153 10.43 -11.17 -0.20
C ASP A 153 9.99 -11.54 -1.63
N PHE A 154 9.21 -10.67 -2.25
CA PHE A 154 8.74 -10.74 -3.63
C PHE A 154 9.82 -10.28 -4.62
N SER A 155 10.96 -10.94 -4.70
CA SER A 155 11.94 -10.55 -5.71
C SER A 155 11.63 -11.16 -7.07
N ALA A 156 11.89 -10.38 -8.13
CA ALA A 156 11.79 -10.85 -9.51
C ALA A 156 12.73 -12.02 -9.83
N ASP A 157 13.73 -12.27 -8.97
CA ASP A 157 14.76 -13.31 -9.16
C ASP A 157 14.38 -14.67 -8.55
N ARG A 158 13.20 -14.76 -7.94
CA ARG A 158 12.71 -16.03 -7.36
C ARG A 158 11.66 -16.69 -8.25
N PRO A 159 11.68 -18.04 -8.39
CA PRO A 159 10.59 -18.76 -9.04
C PRO A 159 9.25 -18.48 -8.37
N ILE A 160 8.21 -18.26 -9.16
CA ILE A 160 6.88 -17.92 -8.63
C ILE A 160 6.29 -19.03 -7.74
N ASN A 161 6.68 -20.29 -7.99
CA ASN A 161 6.24 -21.44 -7.20
C ASN A 161 6.78 -21.42 -5.76
N ASP A 162 8.04 -21.04 -5.56
CA ASP A 162 8.65 -20.91 -4.23
C ASP A 162 7.91 -19.86 -3.39
N PHE A 163 7.43 -18.83 -4.08
CA PHE A 163 6.64 -17.77 -3.49
C PHE A 163 5.25 -18.25 -3.02
N TYR A 164 4.57 -19.06 -3.83
CA TYR A 164 3.28 -19.64 -3.45
C TYR A 164 3.42 -20.61 -2.27
N GLU A 165 4.50 -21.39 -2.20
CA GLU A 165 4.76 -22.28 -1.07
C GLU A 165 4.99 -21.50 0.24
N GLU A 166 5.74 -20.40 0.20
CA GLU A 166 5.92 -19.54 1.38
C GLU A 166 4.63 -18.83 1.80
N LEU A 167 3.83 -18.32 0.85
CA LEU A 167 2.52 -17.75 1.15
C LEU A 167 1.60 -18.75 1.81
N ALA A 168 1.58 -19.98 1.30
CA ALA A 168 0.79 -21.07 1.83
C ALA A 168 1.13 -21.39 3.30
N THR A 169 2.40 -21.23 3.70
CA THR A 169 2.80 -21.42 5.11
C THR A 169 2.41 -20.26 6.03
N CYS A 170 2.18 -19.05 5.47
CA CYS A 170 1.89 -17.86 6.26
C CYS A 170 0.42 -17.70 6.66
N SER A 171 -0.51 -18.30 5.92
CA SER A 171 -1.94 -18.20 6.20
C SER A 171 -2.72 -19.37 5.59
N GLU A 172 -3.37 -20.16 6.44
CA GLU A 172 -4.30 -21.21 5.99
C GLU A 172 -5.46 -20.65 5.15
N ASN A 173 -5.82 -19.39 5.35
CA ASN A 173 -6.87 -18.72 4.58
C ASN A 173 -6.43 -18.42 3.13
N MET A 174 -5.14 -18.19 2.89
CA MET A 174 -4.62 -17.96 1.53
C MET A 174 -4.52 -19.24 0.69
N LEU A 175 -4.51 -20.43 1.34
CA LEU A 175 -4.50 -21.72 0.66
C LEU A 175 -5.86 -22.08 0.00
N ASN A 176 -6.95 -21.46 0.45
CA ASN A 176 -8.31 -21.78 0.03
C ASN A 176 -8.88 -20.76 -0.97
N GLU A 177 -8.12 -19.77 -1.39
CA GLU A 177 -8.50 -18.70 -2.32
C GLU A 177 -7.79 -18.82 -3.66
#